data_3665b7096f602f7bbb55947a7da9496e
#
_entry.id   3665b7096f602f7bbb55947a7da9496e
#
_cell.length_a   1.000
_cell.length_b   1.000
_cell.length_c   1.000
_cell.angle_alpha   90.00
_cell.angle_beta   90.00
_cell.angle_gamma   90.00
#
_symmetry.space_group_name_H-M   'P 1'
#
loop_
_entity.id
_entity.type
_entity.pdbx_description
1 polymer ?
#
loop_
_entity_poly.entity_id
_entity_poly.type
_entity_poly.pdbx_seq_one_letter_code
_entity_poly.pdbx_strand_id
1 'polypeptide(L)'
;MTPAIDLISRRSQRGAAVPDARYRPVIHYSPANGFMNDPNGLILADGIYHLYYQHNPGAPVSGNVHWGHATSRDLIHWQEQALALFPDARGQAFSGSMVWDGANTSGLFPDGQGGMAALFTRAGPGRQVQELAHVQTQSPRLALYKGNPVLDEQSASFRDPKVFWHDPIQRWVMVVAHARRHEIGFYHSTNLRDWRHTGSFGHAGLLGLDYECPDLVELPVEGGSSRWVLFLSINPGAPTGGSTVQYFVGHFDGLGFTAQDQATRLLDAGQDFYALQTFANTPGRVLGMAWMNNWLYCNATPAHPARGAMTLPRELSLRRRDDHWHIVQRLPDLSPWAAEAGQELSWHDATSGTLACQSWSDLHALEITASGRLSPDSRLRIRLTNRQGECLEAGLDNGSYPGFYLDRSNVRGFEHPFWNHKAIIQVLHTPLPHFDCQIVIDQSSIELLGMQGENAATFLHFFKYPPEQLSVQLENGHWQDGKLRIRPIG
;
A
#
# COMPACT_ATOMS: atom_id res chain seq x y z
N MET A 1 -15.80 -31.73 -3.05
CA MET A 1 -16.79 -31.10 -3.94
C MET A 1 -16.21 -29.76 -4.36
N THR A 2 -15.62 -29.70 -5.52
CA THR A 2 -15.05 -28.46 -6.06
C THR A 2 -15.31 -28.43 -7.58
N PRO A 3 -16.43 -27.83 -8.02
CA PRO A 3 -16.51 -27.45 -9.42
C PRO A 3 -16.88 -25.97 -9.69
N ALA A 4 -17.00 -25.11 -8.67
CA ALA A 4 -17.50 -23.74 -8.91
C ALA A 4 -16.41 -22.73 -9.33
N ILE A 5 -15.14 -22.95 -8.98
CA ILE A 5 -14.05 -22.02 -9.26
C ILE A 5 -13.55 -22.15 -10.71
N ASP A 6 -13.71 -23.31 -11.32
CA ASP A 6 -13.21 -23.59 -12.68
C ASP A 6 -14.06 -22.96 -13.80
N LEU A 7 -15.30 -22.55 -13.50
CA LEU A 7 -16.19 -21.91 -14.49
C LEU A 7 -15.94 -20.40 -14.66
N ILE A 8 -15.35 -19.75 -13.67
CA ILE A 8 -15.00 -18.31 -13.75
C ILE A 8 -13.71 -18.12 -14.54
N SER A 9 -12.73 -19.03 -14.38
CA SER A 9 -11.45 -18.96 -15.09
C SER A 9 -11.56 -19.18 -16.60
N ARG A 10 -12.55 -19.97 -17.06
CA ARG A 10 -12.72 -20.27 -18.50
C ARG A 10 -13.44 -19.20 -19.31
N ARG A 11 -14.10 -18.22 -18.68
CA ARG A 11 -14.76 -17.11 -19.40
C ARG A 11 -13.90 -15.87 -19.61
N SER A 12 -12.77 -15.74 -18.89
CA SER A 12 -11.89 -14.58 -19.01
C SER A 12 -10.81 -14.68 -20.09
N GLN A 13 -10.73 -15.80 -20.85
CA GLN A 13 -9.77 -15.96 -21.96
C GLN A 13 -10.21 -15.32 -23.28
N ARG A 14 -11.16 -14.40 -23.29
CA ARG A 14 -11.45 -13.61 -24.49
C ARG A 14 -10.55 -12.39 -24.54
N GLY A 15 -9.45 -12.52 -25.27
CA GLY A 15 -8.60 -11.43 -25.75
C GLY A 15 -7.69 -10.88 -24.64
N ALA A 16 -6.40 -11.26 -24.64
CA ALA A 16 -5.40 -10.48 -23.92
C ALA A 16 -5.52 -9.03 -24.40
N ALA A 17 -5.89 -8.11 -23.50
CA ALA A 17 -5.92 -6.71 -23.85
C ALA A 17 -4.54 -6.30 -24.36
N VAL A 18 -4.49 -5.64 -25.53
CA VAL A 18 -3.24 -5.07 -26.03
C VAL A 18 -2.73 -4.10 -24.96
N PRO A 19 -1.46 -4.20 -24.52
CA PRO A 19 -0.90 -3.29 -23.53
C PRO A 19 -1.08 -1.84 -23.98
N ASP A 20 -1.65 -1.01 -23.12
CA ASP A 20 -1.88 0.41 -23.39
C ASP A 20 -0.96 1.26 -22.53
N ALA A 21 0.11 1.78 -23.12
CA ALA A 21 1.12 2.59 -22.43
C ALA A 21 0.54 3.84 -21.75
N ARG A 22 -0.66 4.29 -22.12
CA ARG A 22 -1.35 5.42 -21.49
C ARG A 22 -1.67 5.18 -20.00
N TYR A 23 -1.77 3.94 -19.57
CA TYR A 23 -2.05 3.63 -18.17
C TYR A 23 -0.80 3.37 -17.34
N ARG A 24 0.40 3.52 -17.94
CA ARG A 24 1.64 3.36 -17.20
C ARG A 24 1.82 4.50 -16.22
N PRO A 25 1.96 4.24 -14.92
CA PRO A 25 2.23 5.29 -13.92
C PRO A 25 3.51 6.05 -14.23
N VAL A 26 3.51 7.34 -13.93
CA VAL A 26 4.67 8.25 -14.08
C VAL A 26 5.43 8.34 -12.76
N ILE A 27 4.69 8.43 -11.64
CA ILE A 27 5.27 8.69 -10.32
C ILE A 27 5.14 7.50 -9.36
N HIS A 28 4.27 6.53 -9.66
CA HIS A 28 4.16 5.29 -8.90
C HIS A 28 5.03 4.21 -9.53
N TYR A 29 5.68 3.42 -8.69
CA TYR A 29 6.50 2.32 -9.20
C TYR A 29 5.63 1.22 -9.80
N SER A 30 5.97 0.83 -11.02
CA SER A 30 5.45 -0.34 -11.72
C SER A 30 6.59 -0.97 -12.55
N PRO A 31 6.72 -2.32 -12.61
CA PRO A 31 7.80 -2.95 -13.36
C PRO A 31 7.67 -2.71 -14.87
N ALA A 32 8.72 -2.98 -15.60
CA ALA A 32 8.72 -2.84 -17.07
C ALA A 32 7.68 -3.74 -17.73
N ASN A 33 7.49 -4.96 -17.22
CA ASN A 33 6.62 -5.98 -17.78
C ASN A 33 5.99 -6.85 -16.69
N GLY A 34 5.01 -7.68 -17.08
CA GLY A 34 4.50 -8.74 -16.24
C GLY A 34 3.44 -8.29 -15.23
N PHE A 35 3.30 -9.03 -14.16
CA PHE A 35 2.36 -8.75 -13.07
C PHE A 35 3.12 -8.47 -11.79
N MET A 36 2.68 -7.48 -11.02
CA MET A 36 3.20 -7.23 -9.69
C MET A 36 2.06 -7.19 -8.66
N ASN A 37 2.35 -7.67 -7.45
CA ASN A 37 1.48 -7.53 -6.28
C ASN A 37 2.30 -7.14 -5.05
N ASP A 38 2.21 -7.81 -3.92
CA ASP A 38 2.69 -7.42 -2.61
C ASP A 38 4.11 -6.83 -2.59
N PRO A 39 4.33 -5.69 -1.91
CA PRO A 39 5.69 -5.26 -1.58
C PRO A 39 6.34 -6.25 -0.62
N ASN A 40 7.60 -6.56 -0.86
CA ASN A 40 8.40 -7.50 -0.08
C ASN A 40 9.73 -6.88 0.28
N GLY A 41 10.35 -7.35 1.34
CA GLY A 41 11.75 -7.06 1.64
C GLY A 41 12.13 -5.59 1.64
N LEU A 42 11.23 -4.70 2.06
CA LEU A 42 11.46 -3.26 2.12
C LEU A 42 12.54 -2.93 3.14
N ILE A 43 13.64 -2.32 2.72
CA ILE A 43 14.76 -1.98 3.60
C ILE A 43 15.56 -0.78 3.10
N LEU A 44 16.06 0.02 4.02
CA LEU A 44 17.11 1.01 3.76
C LEU A 44 18.47 0.42 4.14
N ALA A 45 19.37 0.30 3.17
CA ALA A 45 20.73 -0.16 3.37
C ALA A 45 21.71 0.70 2.59
N ASP A 46 22.80 1.15 3.23
CA ASP A 46 23.85 1.99 2.62
C ASP A 46 23.30 3.23 1.89
N GLY A 47 22.23 3.84 2.42
CA GLY A 47 21.59 5.02 1.84
C GLY A 47 20.77 4.73 0.56
N ILE A 48 20.46 3.47 0.31
CA ILE A 48 19.65 2.99 -0.80
C ILE A 48 18.39 2.31 -0.24
N TYR A 49 17.22 2.75 -0.69
CA TYR A 49 15.96 2.06 -0.44
C TYR A 49 15.83 0.89 -1.41
N HIS A 50 15.57 -0.29 -0.89
CA HIS A 50 15.28 -1.50 -1.65
C HIS A 50 13.81 -1.82 -1.53
N LEU A 51 13.16 -2.02 -2.65
CA LEU A 51 11.81 -2.55 -2.82
C LEU A 51 11.93 -3.88 -3.55
N TYR A 52 11.68 -4.98 -2.85
CA TYR A 52 11.36 -6.24 -3.51
C TYR A 52 9.84 -6.34 -3.62
N TYR A 53 9.36 -7.18 -4.53
CA TYR A 53 7.93 -7.34 -4.75
C TYR A 53 7.61 -8.67 -5.39
N GLN A 54 6.42 -9.18 -5.14
CA GLN A 54 5.91 -10.35 -5.85
C GLN A 54 5.75 -10.03 -7.33
N HIS A 55 6.27 -10.89 -8.20
CA HIS A 55 6.36 -10.61 -9.61
C HIS A 55 6.18 -11.87 -10.47
N ASN A 56 5.30 -11.79 -11.45
CA ASN A 56 5.28 -12.72 -12.57
C ASN A 56 5.93 -12.05 -13.80
N PRO A 57 7.19 -12.32 -14.12
CA PRO A 57 7.88 -11.66 -15.24
C PRO A 57 7.41 -12.14 -16.61
N GLY A 58 6.73 -13.29 -16.68
CA GLY A 58 6.34 -13.94 -17.93
C GLY A 58 4.99 -13.50 -18.48
N ALA A 59 4.11 -12.92 -17.66
CA ALA A 59 2.76 -12.52 -18.08
C ALA A 59 2.15 -11.47 -17.14
N PRO A 60 1.27 -10.57 -17.63
CA PRO A 60 0.58 -9.59 -16.80
C PRO A 60 -0.63 -10.19 -16.07
N VAL A 61 -0.44 -11.34 -15.44
CA VAL A 61 -1.41 -12.07 -14.62
C VAL A 61 -0.73 -12.66 -13.39
N SER A 62 -1.48 -12.86 -12.33
CA SER A 62 -0.99 -13.47 -11.08
C SER A 62 -0.49 -14.92 -11.31
N GLY A 63 0.39 -15.39 -10.44
CA GLY A 63 1.03 -16.71 -10.52
C GLY A 63 2.47 -16.66 -10.98
N ASN A 64 3.14 -17.81 -11.05
CA ASN A 64 4.58 -17.95 -11.39
C ASN A 64 5.45 -16.94 -10.60
N VAL A 65 5.27 -16.90 -9.29
CA VAL A 65 5.76 -15.81 -8.46
C VAL A 65 7.25 -15.88 -8.20
N HIS A 66 7.92 -14.82 -8.59
CA HIS A 66 9.30 -14.46 -8.29
C HIS A 66 9.34 -13.27 -7.32
N TRP A 67 10.50 -12.91 -6.83
CA TRP A 67 10.73 -11.57 -6.31
C TRP A 67 11.40 -10.71 -7.37
N GLY A 68 10.68 -9.66 -7.81
CA GLY A 68 11.27 -8.52 -8.50
C GLY A 68 12.06 -7.67 -7.51
N HIS A 69 12.87 -6.74 -8.01
CA HIS A 69 13.67 -5.84 -7.19
C HIS A 69 13.77 -4.46 -7.85
N ALA A 70 13.62 -3.42 -7.06
CA ALA A 70 13.87 -2.04 -7.46
C ALA A 70 14.62 -1.30 -6.36
N THR A 71 15.37 -0.26 -6.73
CA THR A 71 16.13 0.57 -5.79
C THR A 71 15.83 2.04 -6.01
N SER A 72 15.91 2.84 -4.92
CA SER A 72 15.77 4.28 -4.95
C SER A 72 16.68 4.94 -3.91
N ARG A 73 17.10 6.18 -4.16
CA ARG A 73 17.82 7.01 -3.17
C ARG A 73 16.91 8.02 -2.46
N ASP A 74 15.72 8.26 -3.03
CA ASP A 74 14.83 9.33 -2.61
C ASP A 74 13.36 8.86 -2.42
N LEU A 75 13.09 7.54 -2.58
CA LEU A 75 11.75 6.93 -2.52
C LEU A 75 10.83 7.33 -3.69
N ILE A 76 11.34 8.07 -4.64
CA ILE A 76 10.65 8.71 -5.74
C ILE A 76 11.09 8.09 -7.06
N HIS A 77 12.39 8.18 -7.36
CA HIS A 77 12.96 7.63 -8.58
C HIS A 77 13.42 6.19 -8.33
N TRP A 78 12.64 5.26 -8.84
CA TRP A 78 12.91 3.83 -8.72
C TRP A 78 13.60 3.29 -9.97
N GLN A 79 14.65 2.54 -9.75
CA GLN A 79 15.37 1.81 -10.79
C GLN A 79 15.12 0.31 -10.65
N GLU A 80 14.48 -0.29 -11.65
CA GLU A 80 14.29 -1.75 -11.71
C GLU A 80 15.64 -2.46 -11.80
N GLN A 81 15.77 -3.53 -11.01
CA GLN A 81 16.95 -4.38 -10.92
C GLN A 81 16.64 -5.78 -11.46
N ALA A 82 17.63 -6.64 -11.49
CA ALA A 82 17.42 -8.05 -11.85
C ALA A 82 16.57 -8.78 -10.79
N LEU A 83 15.87 -9.83 -11.21
CA LEU A 83 15.08 -10.69 -10.32
C LEU A 83 15.93 -11.27 -9.18
N ALA A 84 15.40 -11.21 -7.96
CA ALA A 84 16.11 -11.59 -6.74
C ALA A 84 15.85 -13.03 -6.30
N LEU A 85 14.58 -13.49 -6.34
CA LEU A 85 14.20 -14.87 -5.98
C LEU A 85 13.38 -15.48 -7.11
N PHE A 86 13.49 -16.81 -7.21
CA PHE A 86 12.86 -17.61 -8.26
C PHE A 86 12.02 -18.74 -7.67
N PRO A 87 10.92 -19.12 -8.31
CA PRO A 87 10.26 -20.39 -8.01
C PRO A 87 11.22 -21.55 -8.29
N ASP A 88 11.06 -22.66 -7.56
CA ASP A 88 11.79 -23.91 -7.77
C ASP A 88 10.84 -25.11 -7.64
N ALA A 89 11.38 -26.33 -7.65
CA ALA A 89 10.59 -27.57 -7.56
C ALA A 89 9.78 -27.67 -6.24
N ARG A 90 10.12 -26.91 -5.20
CA ARG A 90 9.41 -26.89 -3.90
C ARG A 90 8.23 -25.90 -3.91
N GLY A 91 8.23 -24.91 -4.81
CA GLY A 91 7.13 -23.96 -4.91
C GLY A 91 7.55 -22.57 -5.39
N GLN A 92 6.61 -21.64 -5.29
CA GLN A 92 6.75 -20.23 -5.65
C GLN A 92 7.38 -19.41 -4.52
N ALA A 93 8.02 -18.30 -4.85
CA ALA A 93 8.58 -17.35 -3.89
C ALA A 93 7.50 -16.33 -3.48
N PHE A 94 6.71 -16.67 -2.46
CA PHE A 94 5.67 -15.80 -1.92
C PHE A 94 6.25 -14.69 -1.01
N SER A 95 5.38 -13.89 -0.42
CA SER A 95 5.74 -12.69 0.33
C SER A 95 6.65 -12.94 1.52
N GLY A 96 7.33 -11.88 1.94
CA GLY A 96 8.26 -11.88 3.07
C GLY A 96 8.95 -10.54 3.27
N SER A 97 9.92 -10.51 4.16
CA SER A 97 10.61 -9.30 4.61
C SER A 97 12.13 -9.42 4.52
N MET A 98 12.81 -8.28 4.61
CA MET A 98 14.27 -8.16 4.65
C MET A 98 14.69 -7.55 5.99
N VAL A 99 15.81 -8.00 6.53
CA VAL A 99 16.44 -7.44 7.72
C VAL A 99 17.93 -7.19 7.48
N TRP A 100 18.50 -6.27 8.24
CA TRP A 100 19.95 -6.09 8.33
C TRP A 100 20.49 -6.87 9.53
N ASP A 101 21.18 -7.96 9.26
CA ASP A 101 21.87 -8.77 10.28
C ASP A 101 23.29 -8.24 10.50
N GLY A 102 23.40 -7.09 11.17
CA GLY A 102 24.68 -6.38 11.36
C GLY A 102 25.69 -7.13 12.21
N ALA A 103 25.22 -7.96 13.15
CA ALA A 103 26.08 -8.79 13.99
C ALA A 103 26.39 -10.17 13.38
N ASN A 104 25.92 -10.45 12.18
CA ASN A 104 26.03 -11.75 11.52
C ASN A 104 25.54 -12.91 12.40
N THR A 105 24.45 -12.70 13.10
CA THR A 105 23.88 -13.71 14.00
C THR A 105 23.48 -14.98 13.25
N SER A 106 23.11 -14.82 11.98
CA SER A 106 22.79 -15.93 11.07
C SER A 106 24.02 -16.75 10.65
N GLY A 107 25.23 -16.18 10.74
CA GLY A 107 26.43 -16.81 10.22
C GLY A 107 26.44 -16.99 8.70
N LEU A 108 25.63 -16.19 7.96
CA LEU A 108 25.50 -16.28 6.50
C LEU A 108 26.54 -15.43 5.78
N PHE A 109 27.09 -14.42 6.43
CA PHE A 109 27.99 -13.47 5.81
C PHE A 109 29.44 -13.80 6.10
N PRO A 110 30.25 -14.01 5.04
CA PRO A 110 31.67 -14.20 5.22
C PRO A 110 32.29 -12.95 5.88
N ASP A 111 33.39 -13.12 6.56
CA ASP A 111 34.17 -12.07 7.20
C ASP A 111 33.49 -11.35 8.39
N GLY A 112 32.34 -11.81 8.84
CA GLY A 112 31.67 -11.30 10.03
C GLY A 112 31.07 -9.89 9.90
N GLN A 113 30.99 -9.35 8.68
CA GLN A 113 30.58 -7.94 8.46
C GLN A 113 29.06 -7.71 8.47
N GLY A 114 28.24 -8.77 8.60
CA GLY A 114 26.79 -8.68 8.50
C GLY A 114 26.30 -8.42 7.07
N GLY A 115 24.98 -8.26 6.92
CA GLY A 115 24.36 -8.03 5.62
C GLY A 115 22.85 -8.18 5.61
N MET A 116 22.26 -8.09 4.42
CA MET A 116 20.81 -8.22 4.23
C MET A 116 20.39 -9.69 4.15
N ALA A 117 19.45 -10.08 5.00
CA ALA A 117 18.84 -11.41 5.03
C ALA A 117 17.34 -11.33 4.81
N ALA A 118 16.80 -12.19 3.94
CA ALA A 118 15.39 -12.28 3.61
C ALA A 118 14.75 -13.50 4.27
N LEU A 119 13.59 -13.32 4.89
CA LEU A 119 12.70 -14.39 5.32
C LEU A 119 11.46 -14.32 4.41
N PHE A 120 11.11 -15.42 3.75
CA PHE A 120 10.03 -15.46 2.79
C PHE A 120 9.30 -16.79 2.79
N THR A 121 8.10 -16.82 2.23
CA THR A 121 7.33 -18.05 2.13
C THR A 121 7.64 -18.79 0.83
N ARG A 122 8.04 -20.06 0.96
CA ARG A 122 8.05 -21.01 -0.15
C ARG A 122 6.69 -21.70 -0.22
N ALA A 123 5.90 -21.39 -1.26
CA ALA A 123 4.53 -21.88 -1.43
C ALA A 123 4.50 -23.05 -2.42
N GLY A 124 4.50 -24.25 -1.91
CA GLY A 124 4.35 -25.49 -2.66
C GLY A 124 2.95 -26.08 -2.61
N PRO A 125 2.68 -27.15 -3.35
CA PRO A 125 1.41 -27.85 -3.31
C PRO A 125 1.10 -28.39 -1.89
N GLY A 126 0.06 -27.82 -1.27
CA GLY A 126 -0.41 -28.27 0.06
C GLY A 126 0.51 -27.91 1.23
N ARG A 127 1.55 -27.11 1.02
CA ARG A 127 2.48 -26.73 2.08
C ARG A 127 3.10 -25.35 1.81
N GLN A 128 3.08 -24.52 2.83
CA GLN A 128 3.77 -23.23 2.88
C GLN A 128 4.74 -23.22 4.05
N VAL A 129 6.00 -22.90 3.79
CA VAL A 129 7.10 -22.92 4.77
C VAL A 129 7.88 -21.61 4.69
N GLN A 130 8.56 -21.25 5.79
CA GLN A 130 9.40 -20.07 5.78
C GLN A 130 10.83 -20.45 5.45
N GLU A 131 11.41 -19.75 4.48
CA GLU A 131 12.79 -19.92 4.01
C GLU A 131 13.63 -18.68 4.28
N LEU A 132 14.91 -18.89 4.44
CA LEU A 132 15.93 -17.86 4.64
C LEU A 132 16.80 -17.75 3.38
N ALA A 133 17.05 -16.53 2.96
CA ALA A 133 17.99 -16.19 1.89
C ALA A 133 18.83 -14.96 2.29
N HIS A 134 19.90 -14.68 1.59
CA HIS A 134 20.74 -13.52 1.86
C HIS A 134 21.32 -12.90 0.59
N VAL A 135 21.66 -11.62 0.65
CA VAL A 135 22.33 -10.91 -0.43
C VAL A 135 23.80 -11.34 -0.50
N GLN A 136 24.29 -11.59 -1.70
CA GLN A 136 25.70 -11.85 -1.99
C GLN A 136 26.33 -10.64 -2.69
N THR A 137 27.56 -10.32 -2.33
CA THR A 137 28.27 -9.10 -2.78
C THR A 137 28.42 -9.00 -4.31
N GLN A 138 28.33 -10.08 -5.07
CA GLN A 138 28.55 -10.09 -6.51
C GLN A 138 27.41 -10.72 -7.30
N SER A 139 26.24 -10.88 -6.71
CA SER A 139 25.09 -11.48 -7.36
C SER A 139 23.83 -10.65 -7.14
N PRO A 140 23.03 -10.35 -8.17
CA PRO A 140 21.72 -9.75 -7.98
C PRO A 140 20.72 -10.72 -7.35
N ARG A 141 21.03 -12.03 -7.34
CA ARG A 141 20.17 -13.07 -6.78
C ARG A 141 20.47 -13.28 -5.31
N LEU A 142 19.42 -13.47 -4.54
CA LEU A 142 19.54 -13.89 -3.15
C LEU A 142 19.97 -15.37 -3.11
N ALA A 143 20.96 -15.66 -2.27
CA ALA A 143 21.42 -17.03 -2.04
C ALA A 143 20.53 -17.70 -0.99
N LEU A 144 19.95 -18.83 -1.32
CA LEU A 144 19.15 -19.61 -0.39
C LEU A 144 20.03 -20.24 0.71
N TYR A 145 19.57 -20.18 1.96
CA TYR A 145 20.20 -20.93 3.05
C TYR A 145 20.06 -22.44 2.81
N LYS A 146 21.17 -23.17 2.96
CA LYS A 146 21.21 -24.63 2.68
C LYS A 146 20.35 -25.46 3.65
N GLY A 147 20.07 -24.93 4.84
CA GLY A 147 19.25 -25.59 5.86
C GLY A 147 17.76 -25.28 5.78
N ASN A 148 17.29 -24.67 4.69
CA ASN A 148 15.85 -24.40 4.49
C ASN A 148 15.00 -25.68 4.45
N PRO A 149 13.74 -25.65 4.93
CA PRO A 149 13.08 -24.49 5.54
C PRO A 149 13.55 -24.21 6.96
N VAL A 150 13.48 -22.93 7.40
CA VAL A 150 13.81 -22.54 8.77
C VAL A 150 12.59 -22.59 9.70
N LEU A 151 11.39 -22.61 9.16
CA LEU A 151 10.15 -22.77 9.94
C LEU A 151 9.08 -23.46 9.09
N ASP A 152 8.43 -24.49 9.66
CA ASP A 152 7.46 -25.33 8.99
C ASP A 152 6.40 -25.85 9.96
N GLU A 153 5.20 -25.32 9.86
CA GLU A 153 4.04 -25.70 10.64
C GLU A 153 3.16 -26.77 9.95
N GLN A 154 3.67 -27.40 8.87
CA GLN A 154 2.99 -28.41 8.07
C GLN A 154 1.61 -27.95 7.55
N SER A 155 1.51 -26.67 7.22
CA SER A 155 0.26 -26.00 6.84
C SER A 155 0.28 -25.59 5.37
N ALA A 156 -0.89 -25.62 4.73
CA ALA A 156 -1.11 -25.08 3.38
C ALA A 156 -1.43 -23.57 3.39
N SER A 157 -1.52 -22.94 4.58
CA SER A 157 -1.91 -21.54 4.74
C SER A 157 -1.10 -20.85 5.84
N PHE A 158 0.24 -20.92 5.73
CA PHE A 158 1.19 -20.37 6.69
C PHE A 158 2.21 -19.50 5.96
N ARG A 159 2.01 -18.16 5.91
CA ARG A 159 2.72 -17.27 4.99
C ARG A 159 2.96 -15.87 5.49
N ASP A 160 3.78 -15.14 4.73
CA ASP A 160 4.05 -13.71 4.81
C ASP A 160 4.79 -13.32 6.09
N PRO A 161 6.04 -13.80 6.29
CA PRO A 161 6.80 -13.50 7.48
C PRO A 161 7.31 -12.06 7.47
N LYS A 162 7.00 -11.29 8.51
CA LYS A 162 7.66 -10.03 8.84
C LYS A 162 8.63 -10.27 9.98
N VAL A 163 9.89 -9.90 9.79
CA VAL A 163 10.97 -10.10 10.77
C VAL A 163 11.60 -8.77 11.14
N PHE A 164 11.93 -8.62 12.43
CA PHE A 164 12.64 -7.46 12.95
C PHE A 164 13.46 -7.86 14.19
N TRP A 165 14.49 -7.06 14.52
CA TRP A 165 15.22 -7.18 15.76
C TRP A 165 14.50 -6.46 16.89
N HIS A 166 14.28 -7.12 18.03
CA HIS A 166 13.65 -6.52 19.20
C HIS A 166 14.68 -6.37 20.32
N ASP A 167 15.18 -5.14 20.49
CA ASP A 167 16.26 -4.82 21.44
C ASP A 167 15.97 -5.22 22.88
N PRO A 168 14.77 -5.00 23.45
CA PRO A 168 14.52 -5.30 24.86
C PRO A 168 14.75 -6.77 25.23
N ILE A 169 14.47 -7.71 24.32
CA ILE A 169 14.71 -9.15 24.57
C ILE A 169 15.93 -9.70 23.83
N GLN A 170 16.65 -8.87 23.06
CA GLN A 170 17.84 -9.23 22.28
C GLN A 170 17.57 -10.47 21.40
N ARG A 171 16.50 -10.40 20.58
CA ARG A 171 16.06 -11.49 19.69
C ARG A 171 15.50 -10.95 18.39
N TRP A 172 15.64 -11.74 17.37
CA TRP A 172 14.82 -11.63 16.17
C TRP A 172 13.39 -12.07 16.50
N VAL A 173 12.43 -11.29 16.05
CA VAL A 173 11.01 -11.60 16.13
C VAL A 173 10.48 -11.80 14.72
N MET A 174 9.69 -12.84 14.51
CA MET A 174 8.92 -13.07 13.29
C MET A 174 7.44 -13.04 13.62
N VAL A 175 6.66 -12.27 12.89
CA VAL A 175 5.21 -12.38 12.84
C VAL A 175 4.82 -12.99 11.50
N VAL A 176 3.94 -13.99 11.49
CA VAL A 176 3.59 -14.74 10.28
C VAL A 176 2.13 -15.19 10.34
N ALA A 177 1.42 -15.17 9.21
CA ALA A 177 0.01 -15.48 9.18
C ALA A 177 -0.27 -16.99 9.10
N HIS A 178 -1.06 -17.51 10.04
CA HIS A 178 -1.85 -18.72 9.87
C HIS A 178 -3.16 -18.35 9.19
N ALA A 179 -3.11 -18.09 7.89
CA ALA A 179 -4.09 -17.34 7.14
C ALA A 179 -5.53 -17.82 7.35
N ARG A 180 -5.81 -19.13 7.19
CA ARG A 180 -7.14 -19.76 7.35
C ARG A 180 -7.57 -19.95 8.80
N ARG A 181 -6.64 -19.86 9.74
CA ARG A 181 -6.95 -19.90 11.18
C ARG A 181 -7.29 -18.53 11.73
N HIS A 182 -7.12 -17.44 10.93
CA HIS A 182 -7.25 -16.06 11.35
C HIS A 182 -6.39 -15.74 12.59
N GLU A 183 -5.16 -16.21 12.56
CA GLU A 183 -4.17 -16.02 13.62
C GLU A 183 -2.85 -15.51 13.04
N ILE A 184 -2.16 -14.65 13.78
CA ILE A 184 -0.79 -14.25 13.55
C ILE A 184 0.07 -14.91 14.61
N GLY A 185 0.96 -15.79 14.20
CA GLY A 185 1.92 -16.44 15.09
C GLY A 185 3.11 -15.54 15.35
N PHE A 186 3.60 -15.52 16.60
CA PHE A 186 4.82 -14.84 17.03
C PHE A 186 5.89 -15.88 17.29
N TYR A 187 7.06 -15.65 16.73
CA TYR A 187 8.23 -16.53 16.89
C TYR A 187 9.44 -15.69 17.21
N HIS A 188 10.39 -16.23 17.99
CA HIS A 188 11.66 -15.59 18.21
C HIS A 188 12.86 -16.48 17.83
N SER A 189 13.98 -15.87 17.50
CA SER A 189 15.23 -16.52 17.14
C SER A 189 16.44 -15.74 17.64
N THR A 190 17.55 -16.43 17.90
CA THR A 190 18.85 -15.80 18.13
C THR A 190 19.70 -15.67 16.86
N ASN A 191 19.31 -16.35 15.77
CA ASN A 191 20.19 -16.59 14.62
C ASN A 191 19.47 -16.63 13.27
N LEU A 192 18.19 -16.21 13.19
CA LEU A 192 17.34 -16.24 11.97
C LEU A 192 17.09 -17.65 11.40
N ARG A 193 17.67 -18.72 11.98
CA ARG A 193 17.57 -20.08 11.48
C ARG A 193 16.68 -20.97 12.34
N ASP A 194 16.78 -20.81 13.65
CA ASP A 194 16.08 -21.63 14.64
C ASP A 194 15.00 -20.77 15.30
N TRP A 195 13.73 -21.06 15.03
CA TRP A 195 12.58 -20.28 15.48
C TRP A 195 11.78 -21.03 16.54
N ARG A 196 11.35 -20.30 17.55
CA ARG A 196 10.52 -20.81 18.63
C ARG A 196 9.23 -20.00 18.73
N HIS A 197 8.10 -20.67 18.69
CA HIS A 197 6.79 -20.06 18.90
C HIS A 197 6.66 -19.47 20.32
N THR A 198 6.10 -18.28 20.44
CA THR A 198 5.95 -17.55 21.71
C THR A 198 4.53 -17.17 22.02
N GLY A 199 3.68 -16.98 21.03
CA GLY A 199 2.29 -16.59 21.21
C GLY A 199 1.57 -16.38 19.89
N SER A 200 0.29 -16.04 19.96
CA SER A 200 -0.55 -15.74 18.80
C SER A 200 -1.50 -14.59 19.10
N PHE A 201 -1.86 -13.86 18.04
CA PHE A 201 -2.95 -12.86 18.05
C PHE A 201 -3.90 -13.19 16.90
N GLY A 202 -5.20 -13.07 17.12
CA GLY A 202 -6.13 -13.33 16.02
C GLY A 202 -7.58 -13.24 16.41
N HIS A 203 -8.45 -13.67 15.49
CA HIS A 203 -9.90 -13.60 15.58
C HIS A 203 -10.42 -12.20 15.92
N ALA A 204 -9.78 -11.15 15.38
CA ALA A 204 -10.05 -9.76 15.69
C ALA A 204 -10.32 -8.95 14.41
N GLY A 205 -11.16 -7.93 14.52
CA GLY A 205 -11.54 -7.07 13.40
C GLY A 205 -12.30 -7.81 12.32
N LEU A 206 -12.01 -7.48 11.06
CA LEU A 206 -12.51 -8.20 9.89
C LEU A 206 -11.73 -9.51 9.73
N LEU A 207 -12.43 -10.63 9.68
CA LEU A 207 -11.80 -11.93 9.50
C LEU A 207 -11.52 -12.21 8.01
N GLY A 208 -12.49 -11.94 7.15
CA GLY A 208 -12.39 -12.29 5.74
C GLY A 208 -12.28 -13.81 5.54
N LEU A 209 -11.63 -14.22 4.45
CA LEU A 209 -11.31 -15.62 4.20
C LEU A 209 -9.89 -15.94 4.68
N ASP A 210 -8.93 -15.06 4.41
CA ASP A 210 -7.53 -15.20 4.77
C ASP A 210 -7.01 -13.94 5.49
N TYR A 211 -6.18 -14.14 6.52
CA TYR A 211 -5.26 -13.14 7.03
C TYR A 211 -3.95 -13.23 6.26
N GLU A 212 -3.44 -12.10 5.79
CA GLU A 212 -2.22 -12.03 4.97
C GLU A 212 -1.35 -10.84 5.37
N CYS A 213 -0.08 -10.88 5.00
CA CYS A 213 0.88 -9.79 5.08
C CYS A 213 0.88 -9.05 6.43
N PRO A 214 1.03 -9.75 7.58
CA PRO A 214 1.14 -9.06 8.86
C PRO A 214 2.39 -8.18 8.89
N ASP A 215 2.27 -6.99 9.50
CA ASP A 215 3.41 -6.12 9.79
C ASP A 215 3.27 -5.56 11.20
N LEU A 216 4.19 -5.91 12.09
CA LEU A 216 4.23 -5.43 13.46
C LEU A 216 5.35 -4.42 13.62
N VAL A 217 5.00 -3.18 13.92
CA VAL A 217 5.95 -2.06 13.99
C VAL A 217 5.60 -1.10 15.12
N GLU A 218 6.62 -0.49 15.69
CA GLU A 218 6.45 0.57 16.68
C GLU A 218 6.34 1.93 15.97
N LEU A 219 5.16 2.58 16.07
CA LEU A 219 4.92 3.89 15.46
C LEU A 219 5.14 5.03 16.48
N PRO A 220 5.79 6.13 16.05
CA PRO A 220 5.88 7.33 16.86
C PRO A 220 4.48 7.94 17.05
N VAL A 221 4.21 8.43 18.26
CA VAL A 221 3.03 9.21 18.57
C VAL A 221 3.38 10.69 18.50
N GLU A 222 2.52 11.50 17.92
CA GLU A 222 2.68 12.96 17.99
C GLU A 222 2.75 13.41 19.46
N GLY A 223 3.86 14.06 19.85
CA GLY A 223 4.13 14.44 21.25
C GLY A 223 5.17 13.56 21.96
N GLY A 224 5.79 12.55 21.30
CA GLY A 224 7.07 11.98 21.72
C GLY A 224 7.04 10.62 22.43
N SER A 225 5.93 9.90 22.43
CA SER A 225 5.89 8.47 22.80
C SER A 225 5.79 7.59 21.57
N SER A 226 5.70 6.27 21.77
CA SER A 226 5.45 5.29 20.67
C SER A 226 4.43 4.26 21.12
N ARG A 227 3.86 3.54 20.14
CA ARG A 227 2.98 2.39 20.35
C ARG A 227 3.21 1.35 19.26
N TRP A 228 3.02 0.11 19.63
CA TRP A 228 3.03 -1.00 18.68
C TRP A 228 1.74 -1.02 17.88
N VAL A 229 1.88 -1.23 16.59
CA VAL A 229 0.77 -1.37 15.65
C VAL A 229 0.96 -2.65 14.85
N LEU A 230 -0.08 -3.46 14.81
CA LEU A 230 -0.16 -4.62 13.92
C LEU A 230 -1.04 -4.23 12.73
N PHE A 231 -0.43 -4.10 11.54
CA PHE A 231 -1.14 -4.05 10.27
C PHE A 231 -1.45 -5.47 9.81
N LEU A 232 -2.61 -5.63 9.21
CA LEU A 232 -3.10 -6.94 8.79
C LEU A 232 -3.96 -6.82 7.54
N SER A 233 -3.54 -7.48 6.49
CA SER A 233 -4.29 -7.58 5.24
C SER A 233 -5.31 -8.71 5.31
N ILE A 234 -6.46 -8.51 4.71
CA ILE A 234 -7.51 -9.55 4.58
C ILE A 234 -7.97 -9.67 3.14
N ASN A 235 -8.24 -10.91 2.69
CA ASN A 235 -8.67 -11.18 1.32
C ASN A 235 -9.43 -12.53 1.19
N PRO A 236 -10.64 -12.52 0.55
CA PRO A 236 -11.56 -11.39 0.47
C PRO A 236 -12.25 -11.12 1.80
N GLY A 237 -12.90 -9.99 1.95
CA GLY A 237 -13.68 -9.67 3.17
C GLY A 237 -13.74 -8.18 3.50
N ALA A 238 -13.20 -7.33 2.61
CA ALA A 238 -13.32 -5.87 2.76
C ALA A 238 -14.78 -5.42 2.70
N PRO A 239 -15.18 -4.39 3.48
CA PRO A 239 -16.50 -3.78 3.37
C PRO A 239 -16.79 -3.21 1.97
N THR A 240 -15.75 -2.79 1.26
CA THR A 240 -15.79 -2.30 -0.12
C THR A 240 -15.71 -3.41 -1.16
N GLY A 241 -15.58 -4.66 -0.72
CA GLY A 241 -15.35 -5.83 -1.57
C GLY A 241 -13.87 -6.15 -1.80
N GLY A 242 -13.54 -7.44 -1.79
CA GLY A 242 -12.19 -7.96 -2.04
C GLY A 242 -11.23 -7.78 -0.88
N SER A 243 -10.09 -7.22 -1.19
CA SER A 243 -8.94 -7.09 -0.28
C SER A 243 -8.86 -5.71 0.38
N THR A 244 -8.35 -5.64 1.61
CA THR A 244 -8.11 -4.40 2.35
C THR A 244 -7.06 -4.59 3.43
N VAL A 245 -6.61 -3.48 4.04
CA VAL A 245 -5.69 -3.46 5.19
C VAL A 245 -6.38 -2.87 6.40
N GLN A 246 -6.39 -3.62 7.49
CA GLN A 246 -6.83 -3.17 8.82
C GLN A 246 -5.64 -3.04 9.77
N TYR A 247 -5.83 -2.35 10.90
CA TYR A 247 -4.77 -2.21 11.90
C TYR A 247 -5.30 -2.26 13.33
N PHE A 248 -4.43 -2.69 14.24
CA PHE A 248 -4.66 -2.73 15.68
C PHE A 248 -3.53 -2.00 16.39
N VAL A 249 -3.88 -1.10 17.32
CA VAL A 249 -2.91 -0.42 18.17
C VAL A 249 -2.87 -1.12 19.52
N GLY A 250 -1.66 -1.34 20.04
CA GLY A 250 -1.53 -2.12 21.27
C GLY A 250 -0.15 -2.07 21.92
N HIS A 251 0.14 -3.12 22.62
CA HIS A 251 1.41 -3.37 23.30
C HIS A 251 2.03 -4.68 22.83
N PHE A 252 3.32 -4.69 22.62
CA PHE A 252 4.11 -5.89 22.33
C PHE A 252 5.23 -6.00 23.34
N ASP A 253 5.32 -7.14 24.02
CA ASP A 253 6.29 -7.39 25.09
C ASP A 253 7.52 -8.20 24.64
N GLY A 254 7.63 -8.45 23.34
CA GLY A 254 8.65 -9.28 22.72
C GLY A 254 8.22 -10.74 22.53
N LEU A 255 7.12 -11.16 23.13
CA LEU A 255 6.61 -12.54 23.04
C LEU A 255 5.23 -12.61 22.39
N GLY A 256 4.40 -11.59 22.59
CA GLY A 256 3.05 -11.54 22.06
C GLY A 256 2.52 -10.10 21.97
N PHE A 257 1.51 -9.90 21.12
CA PHE A 257 0.84 -8.62 20.94
C PHE A 257 -0.54 -8.65 21.62
N THR A 258 -0.83 -7.57 22.36
CA THR A 258 -2.14 -7.33 22.95
C THR A 258 -2.71 -6.04 22.40
N ALA A 259 -3.80 -6.14 21.62
CA ALA A 259 -4.49 -4.96 21.12
C ALA A 259 -5.19 -4.21 22.27
N GLN A 260 -5.18 -2.88 22.21
CA GLN A 260 -5.88 -2.04 23.17
C GLN A 260 -7.41 -2.27 23.11
N ASP A 261 -7.92 -2.51 21.92
CA ASP A 261 -9.29 -2.88 21.64
C ASP A 261 -9.34 -3.76 20.36
N GLN A 262 -10.51 -4.30 20.05
CA GLN A 262 -10.72 -5.12 18.86
C GLN A 262 -11.53 -4.40 17.78
N ALA A 263 -11.63 -3.09 17.84
CA ALA A 263 -12.37 -2.32 16.85
C ALA A 263 -11.71 -2.43 15.47
N THR A 264 -12.52 -2.63 14.45
CA THR A 264 -12.06 -2.61 13.07
C THR A 264 -11.71 -1.21 12.63
N ARG A 265 -10.47 -1.01 12.21
CA ARG A 265 -9.99 0.23 11.61
C ARG A 265 -9.29 -0.08 10.30
N LEU A 266 -9.77 0.52 9.21
CA LEU A 266 -9.13 0.41 7.92
C LEU A 266 -8.04 1.48 7.80
N LEU A 267 -6.92 1.11 7.18
CA LEU A 267 -5.83 2.04 6.93
C LEU A 267 -6.13 2.96 5.74
N ASP A 268 -6.86 2.45 4.76
CA ASP A 268 -7.25 3.16 3.55
C ASP A 268 -8.71 2.81 3.21
N ALA A 269 -9.52 3.78 2.88
CA ALA A 269 -10.94 3.60 2.58
C ALA A 269 -11.21 3.33 1.09
N GLY A 270 -10.19 3.42 0.25
CA GLY A 270 -10.27 3.05 -1.16
C GLY A 270 -10.31 1.55 -1.37
N GLN A 271 -10.64 1.14 -2.58
CA GLN A 271 -10.71 -0.28 -2.93
C GLN A 271 -9.34 -0.85 -3.34
N ASP A 272 -8.38 0.01 -3.72
CA ASP A 272 -7.14 -0.39 -4.36
C ASP A 272 -5.91 -0.15 -3.47
N PHE A 273 -5.97 -0.65 -2.23
CA PHE A 273 -4.87 -0.58 -1.26
C PHE A 273 -4.76 -1.91 -0.51
N TYR A 274 -3.65 -2.63 -0.71
CA TYR A 274 -3.47 -3.96 -0.13
C TYR A 274 -2.03 -4.28 0.23
N ALA A 275 -1.84 -5.27 1.13
CA ALA A 275 -0.56 -5.88 1.49
C ALA A 275 0.51 -4.86 1.96
N LEU A 276 0.11 -3.82 2.73
CA LEU A 276 1.06 -2.84 3.28
C LEU A 276 2.21 -3.55 3.99
N GLN A 277 3.43 -3.11 3.68
CA GLN A 277 4.64 -3.45 4.42
C GLN A 277 5.45 -2.21 4.76
N THR A 278 6.12 -2.23 5.91
CA THR A 278 7.01 -1.15 6.34
C THR A 278 8.47 -1.44 6.00
N PHE A 279 9.22 -0.37 5.70
CA PHE A 279 10.66 -0.45 5.48
C PHE A 279 11.39 -0.77 6.79
N ALA A 280 12.29 -1.73 6.73
CA ALA A 280 13.25 -1.96 7.79
C ALA A 280 14.38 -0.91 7.75
N ASN A 281 15.00 -0.66 8.91
CA ASN A 281 16.21 0.14 9.04
C ASN A 281 16.07 1.60 8.56
N THR A 282 14.90 2.23 8.81
CA THR A 282 14.67 3.65 8.53
C THR A 282 14.72 4.45 9.84
N PRO A 283 15.89 4.96 10.26
CA PRO A 283 16.05 5.61 11.55
C PRO A 283 15.20 6.87 11.66
N GLY A 284 14.49 7.01 12.78
CA GLY A 284 13.70 8.20 13.12
C GLY A 284 12.34 8.33 12.42
N ARG A 285 11.99 7.43 11.51
CA ARG A 285 10.69 7.43 10.82
C ARG A 285 10.25 6.03 10.42
N VAL A 286 8.95 5.82 10.25
CA VAL A 286 8.40 4.57 9.73
C VAL A 286 7.77 4.85 8.37
N LEU A 287 8.25 4.16 7.35
CA LEU A 287 7.77 4.27 5.98
C LEU A 287 7.07 2.98 5.57
N GLY A 288 5.95 3.08 4.89
CA GLY A 288 5.23 1.93 4.34
C GLY A 288 4.87 2.12 2.87
N MET A 289 4.74 1.02 2.15
CA MET A 289 4.18 0.95 0.80
C MET A 289 3.17 -0.19 0.71
N ALA A 290 2.18 -0.04 -0.16
CA ALA A 290 1.15 -1.04 -0.41
C ALA A 290 1.03 -1.34 -1.91
N TRP A 291 0.48 -2.49 -2.24
CA TRP A 291 0.07 -2.81 -3.60
C TRP A 291 -1.21 -2.06 -3.96
N MET A 292 -1.17 -1.33 -5.06
CA MET A 292 -2.29 -0.53 -5.56
C MET A 292 -3.10 -1.34 -6.54
N ASN A 293 -3.96 -2.20 -6.02
CA ASN A 293 -4.92 -3.03 -6.75
C ASN A 293 -5.84 -3.78 -5.79
N ASN A 294 -6.73 -4.64 -6.35
CA ASN A 294 -7.63 -5.49 -5.58
C ASN A 294 -7.72 -6.88 -6.20
N TRP A 295 -7.63 -7.92 -5.37
CA TRP A 295 -7.65 -9.32 -5.83
C TRP A 295 -8.90 -9.71 -6.61
N LEU A 296 -10.04 -9.01 -6.43
CA LEU A 296 -11.28 -9.32 -7.17
C LEU A 296 -11.15 -9.12 -8.68
N TYR A 297 -10.30 -8.17 -9.11
CA TYR A 297 -10.21 -7.79 -10.53
C TYR A 297 -8.79 -7.55 -11.03
N CYS A 298 -7.78 -7.76 -10.21
CA CYS A 298 -6.40 -7.44 -10.57
C CYS A 298 -5.92 -8.08 -11.88
N ASN A 299 -6.41 -9.26 -12.22
CA ASN A 299 -6.06 -9.94 -13.49
C ASN A 299 -6.82 -9.39 -14.70
N ALA A 300 -7.82 -8.53 -14.50
CA ALA A 300 -8.66 -7.98 -15.55
C ALA A 300 -8.39 -6.50 -15.84
N THR A 301 -7.73 -5.77 -14.93
CA THR A 301 -7.38 -4.36 -15.15
C THR A 301 -6.55 -4.17 -16.42
N PRO A 302 -6.61 -3.02 -17.10
CA PRO A 302 -5.75 -2.74 -18.25
C PRO A 302 -4.27 -2.94 -17.92
N ALA A 303 -3.51 -3.54 -18.84
CA ALA A 303 -2.07 -3.74 -18.72
C ALA A 303 -1.30 -2.72 -19.58
N HIS A 304 -0.08 -2.29 -19.16
CA HIS A 304 0.68 -1.20 -19.76
C HIS A 304 2.20 -1.43 -19.93
N PRO A 305 2.82 -2.28 -20.46
CA PRO A 305 2.74 -3.72 -20.61
C PRO A 305 2.78 -4.49 -19.29
N ALA A 306 3.06 -3.84 -18.17
CA ALA A 306 2.91 -4.42 -16.84
C ALA A 306 1.45 -4.31 -16.33
N ARG A 307 1.16 -4.98 -15.24
CA ARG A 307 -0.08 -4.83 -14.48
C ARG A 307 0.22 -4.79 -12.99
N GLY A 308 -0.35 -3.80 -12.30
CA GLY A 308 -0.07 -3.50 -10.91
C GLY A 308 0.96 -2.37 -10.74
N ALA A 309 0.83 -1.65 -9.63
CA ALA A 309 1.74 -0.61 -9.19
C ALA A 309 1.80 -0.60 -7.66
N MET A 310 2.82 0.03 -7.09
CA MET A 310 2.87 0.38 -5.68
C MET A 310 2.25 1.74 -5.42
N THR A 311 1.68 1.95 -4.23
CA THR A 311 1.35 3.30 -3.75
C THR A 311 2.62 4.15 -3.63
N LEU A 312 2.48 5.46 -3.51
CA LEU A 312 3.58 6.26 -3.00
C LEU A 312 3.97 5.78 -1.59
N PRO A 313 5.26 5.86 -1.20
CA PRO A 313 5.66 5.59 0.17
C PRO A 313 4.96 6.54 1.12
N ARG A 314 4.43 6.01 2.24
CA ARG A 314 3.75 6.80 3.26
C ARG A 314 4.54 6.78 4.55
N GLU A 315 4.85 7.94 5.11
CA GLU A 315 5.38 8.05 6.46
C GLU A 315 4.22 7.91 7.46
N LEU A 316 4.38 7.00 8.41
CA LEU A 316 3.34 6.56 9.32
C LEU A 316 3.65 7.04 10.75
N SER A 317 2.65 7.59 11.41
CA SER A 317 2.69 7.95 12.82
C SER A 317 1.32 7.76 13.46
N LEU A 318 1.21 7.98 14.76
CA LEU A 318 -0.02 7.89 15.51
C LEU A 318 -0.40 9.25 16.10
N ARG A 319 -1.70 9.52 16.08
CA ARG A 319 -2.33 10.63 16.80
C ARG A 319 -3.43 10.09 17.70
N ARG A 320 -3.53 10.64 18.93
CA ARG A 320 -4.61 10.31 19.84
C ARG A 320 -5.70 11.38 19.75
N ARG A 321 -6.95 10.96 19.53
CA ARG A 321 -8.14 11.81 19.59
C ARG A 321 -9.26 11.06 20.33
N ASP A 322 -9.91 11.75 21.25
CA ASP A 322 -11.09 11.22 21.97
C ASP A 322 -10.89 9.78 22.49
N ASP A 323 -9.73 9.53 23.11
CA ASP A 323 -9.28 8.22 23.63
C ASP A 323 -9.03 7.13 22.57
N HIS A 324 -9.11 7.45 21.29
CA HIS A 324 -8.79 6.55 20.17
C HIS A 324 -7.49 6.92 19.48
N TRP A 325 -6.81 5.89 18.93
CA TRP A 325 -5.61 6.04 18.14
C TRP A 325 -5.96 6.03 16.65
N HIS A 326 -5.42 7.01 15.93
CA HIS A 326 -5.53 7.12 14.47
C HIS A 326 -4.16 7.06 13.84
N ILE A 327 -4.04 6.31 12.73
CA ILE A 327 -2.83 6.37 11.91
C ILE A 327 -2.85 7.69 11.15
N VAL A 328 -1.74 8.39 11.20
CA VAL A 328 -1.45 9.56 10.37
C VAL A 328 -0.51 9.14 9.26
N GLN A 329 -0.88 9.44 8.04
CA GLN A 329 -0.14 9.08 6.83
C GLN A 329 0.31 10.36 6.12
N ARG A 330 1.59 10.43 5.73
CA ARG A 330 2.13 11.56 4.96
C ARG A 330 2.88 11.06 3.73
N LEU A 331 2.63 11.67 2.59
CA LEU A 331 3.41 11.41 1.39
C LEU A 331 4.81 12.05 1.50
N PRO A 332 5.81 11.56 0.76
CA PRO A 332 7.09 12.22 0.64
C PRO A 332 6.91 13.60 0.00
N ASP A 333 7.93 14.46 0.13
CA ASP A 333 7.94 15.72 -0.60
C ASP A 333 8.02 15.45 -2.11
N LEU A 334 6.97 15.84 -2.82
CA LEU A 334 6.87 15.68 -4.28
C LEU A 334 7.46 16.88 -5.05
N SER A 335 8.04 17.86 -4.35
CA SER A 335 8.65 19.04 -4.99
C SER A 335 9.75 18.70 -6.00
N PRO A 336 10.58 17.65 -5.81
CA PRO A 336 11.57 17.26 -6.82
C PRO A 336 10.96 16.80 -8.16
N TRP A 337 9.67 16.45 -8.18
CA TRP A 337 8.96 16.04 -9.40
C TRP A 337 8.16 17.14 -10.06
N ALA A 338 8.12 18.33 -9.48
CA ALA A 338 7.39 19.44 -10.06
C ALA A 338 7.99 19.78 -11.44
N ALA A 339 7.21 19.57 -12.50
CA ALA A 339 7.61 19.89 -13.87
C ALA A 339 7.64 21.41 -14.10
N GLU A 340 6.77 22.13 -13.40
CA GLU A 340 6.60 23.60 -13.48
C GLU A 340 6.17 24.17 -12.13
N ALA A 341 6.32 25.49 -11.95
CA ALA A 341 5.70 26.21 -10.86
C ALA A 341 4.17 26.03 -10.94
N GLY A 342 3.60 25.36 -9.96
CA GLY A 342 2.16 25.12 -9.91
C GLY A 342 1.35 26.42 -9.76
N GLN A 343 0.05 26.35 -10.03
CA GLN A 343 -0.88 27.42 -9.71
C GLN A 343 -1.16 27.42 -8.21
N GLU A 344 -0.94 28.54 -7.56
CA GLU A 344 -1.32 28.77 -6.15
C GLU A 344 -2.40 29.85 -6.09
N LEU A 345 -3.48 29.55 -5.41
CA LEU A 345 -4.63 30.43 -5.20
C LEU A 345 -4.97 30.51 -3.72
N SER A 346 -5.39 31.67 -3.27
CA SER A 346 -5.85 31.87 -1.91
C SER A 346 -7.02 32.85 -1.86
N TRP A 347 -7.94 32.61 -0.93
CA TRP A 347 -9.15 33.43 -0.73
C TRP A 347 -9.34 33.66 0.77
N HIS A 348 -9.80 34.86 1.09
CA HIS A 348 -10.32 35.10 2.44
C HIS A 348 -11.71 34.48 2.57
N ASP A 349 -12.57 34.66 1.55
CA ASP A 349 -13.92 34.11 1.48
C ASP A 349 -14.33 33.91 0.02
N ALA A 350 -14.31 32.67 -0.44
CA ALA A 350 -14.79 32.31 -1.77
C ALA A 350 -16.25 31.86 -1.70
N THR A 351 -17.06 32.33 -2.65
CA THR A 351 -18.46 31.92 -2.81
C THR A 351 -18.62 30.84 -3.87
N SER A 352 -19.81 30.22 -3.91
CA SER A 352 -20.14 29.17 -4.88
C SER A 352 -19.80 29.56 -6.32
N GLY A 353 -19.21 28.62 -7.05
CA GLY A 353 -18.78 28.77 -8.43
C GLY A 353 -17.52 27.98 -8.77
N THR A 354 -17.02 28.22 -9.97
CA THR A 354 -15.72 27.64 -10.39
C THR A 354 -14.60 28.53 -9.89
N LEU A 355 -13.73 27.95 -9.06
CA LEU A 355 -12.62 28.64 -8.39
C LEU A 355 -11.31 28.52 -9.16
N ALA A 356 -11.11 27.40 -9.84
CA ALA A 356 -9.97 27.17 -10.72
C ALA A 356 -10.36 26.28 -11.89
N CYS A 357 -9.71 26.51 -13.03
CA CYS A 357 -9.85 25.67 -14.21
C CYS A 357 -8.52 25.69 -14.97
N GLN A 358 -7.97 24.52 -15.24
CA GLN A 358 -6.75 24.34 -16.02
C GLN A 358 -6.97 23.28 -17.10
N SER A 359 -6.31 23.43 -18.24
CA SER A 359 -6.38 22.47 -19.34
C SER A 359 -4.98 22.15 -19.85
N TRP A 360 -4.77 20.90 -20.23
CA TRP A 360 -3.50 20.39 -20.76
C TRP A 360 -3.75 19.59 -22.04
N SER A 361 -2.78 19.62 -22.93
CA SER A 361 -2.78 18.76 -24.12
C SER A 361 -2.21 17.37 -23.80
N ASP A 362 -1.35 17.28 -22.76
CA ASP A 362 -0.69 16.06 -22.34
C ASP A 362 -0.48 16.14 -20.81
N LEU A 363 -1.39 15.54 -20.07
CA LEU A 363 -1.35 15.51 -18.62
C LEU A 363 -0.68 14.21 -18.16
N HIS A 364 0.44 14.32 -17.45
CA HIS A 364 1.14 13.16 -16.92
C HIS A 364 0.67 12.80 -15.51
N ALA A 365 0.92 13.65 -14.53
CA ALA A 365 0.42 13.47 -13.17
C ALA A 365 0.19 14.84 -12.51
N LEU A 366 -0.62 14.86 -11.44
CA LEU A 366 -0.98 16.06 -10.69
C LEU A 366 -0.83 15.84 -9.19
N GLU A 367 -0.31 16.86 -8.50
CA GLU A 367 -0.52 17.05 -7.07
C GLU A 367 -1.46 18.23 -6.85
N ILE A 368 -2.48 18.03 -6.02
CA ILE A 368 -3.44 19.04 -5.62
C ILE A 368 -3.46 19.11 -4.10
N THR A 369 -3.24 20.29 -3.53
CA THR A 369 -3.44 20.51 -2.09
C THR A 369 -4.50 21.56 -1.89
N ALA A 370 -5.44 21.29 -0.98
CA ALA A 370 -6.50 22.23 -0.62
C ALA A 370 -6.64 22.30 0.91
N SER A 371 -6.89 23.51 1.43
CA SER A 371 -7.13 23.70 2.86
C SER A 371 -8.01 24.90 3.13
N GLY A 372 -8.69 24.93 4.29
CA GLY A 372 -9.54 26.03 4.71
C GLY A 372 -10.74 25.56 5.51
N ARG A 373 -11.77 26.40 5.60
CA ARG A 373 -13.03 26.10 6.26
C ARG A 373 -14.19 26.16 5.27
N LEU A 374 -14.94 25.09 5.17
CA LEU A 374 -16.18 25.04 4.40
C LEU A 374 -17.37 25.39 5.30
N SER A 375 -18.27 26.23 4.82
CA SER A 375 -19.55 26.45 5.51
C SER A 375 -20.40 25.17 5.50
N PRO A 376 -21.38 25.02 6.42
CA PRO A 376 -22.32 23.91 6.38
C PRO A 376 -23.00 23.79 5.02
N ASP A 377 -23.35 22.55 4.64
CA ASP A 377 -24.04 22.20 3.37
C ASP A 377 -23.30 22.59 2.09
N SER A 378 -22.01 22.95 2.19
CA SER A 378 -21.16 23.20 1.03
C SER A 378 -20.40 21.96 0.60
N ARG A 379 -20.05 21.90 -0.70
CA ARG A 379 -19.26 20.82 -1.28
C ARG A 379 -18.14 21.38 -2.14
N LEU A 380 -16.90 20.98 -1.82
CA LEU A 380 -15.74 21.21 -2.65
C LEU A 380 -15.58 20.05 -3.62
N ARG A 381 -15.52 20.36 -4.93
CA ARG A 381 -15.39 19.37 -6.02
C ARG A 381 -14.13 19.65 -6.81
N ILE A 382 -13.31 18.61 -6.97
CA ILE A 382 -12.11 18.60 -7.81
C ILE A 382 -12.37 17.57 -8.90
N ARG A 383 -12.48 18.03 -10.16
CA ARG A 383 -12.94 17.21 -11.28
C ARG A 383 -11.90 17.17 -12.39
N LEU A 384 -11.46 15.99 -12.74
CA LEU A 384 -10.62 15.72 -13.90
C LEU A 384 -11.51 15.17 -15.02
N THR A 385 -11.56 15.86 -16.17
CA THR A 385 -12.52 15.58 -17.24
C THR A 385 -11.87 15.54 -18.62
N ASN A 386 -12.55 14.90 -19.58
CA ASN A 386 -12.22 14.98 -21.00
C ASN A 386 -13.43 15.44 -21.85
N ARG A 387 -13.21 15.68 -23.14
CA ARG A 387 -14.27 16.16 -24.08
C ARG A 387 -15.35 15.12 -24.33
N GLN A 388 -15.12 13.84 -24.01
CA GLN A 388 -16.11 12.77 -24.17
C GLN A 388 -17.01 12.63 -22.94
N GLY A 389 -16.86 13.54 -21.96
CA GLY A 389 -17.67 13.63 -20.76
C GLY A 389 -17.34 12.61 -19.69
N GLU A 390 -16.17 11.95 -19.77
CA GLU A 390 -15.67 11.17 -18.63
C GLU A 390 -15.23 12.12 -17.51
N CYS A 391 -15.39 11.69 -16.27
CA CYS A 391 -15.06 12.49 -15.09
C CYS A 391 -14.59 11.61 -13.95
N LEU A 392 -13.38 11.86 -13.44
CA LEU A 392 -12.91 11.45 -12.14
C LEU A 392 -13.11 12.61 -11.18
N GLU A 393 -13.74 12.36 -10.03
CA GLU A 393 -14.04 13.41 -9.07
C GLU A 393 -13.49 13.04 -7.69
N ALA A 394 -12.90 14.02 -7.03
CA ALA A 394 -12.52 13.97 -5.62
C ALA A 394 -13.06 15.21 -4.92
N GLY A 395 -13.28 15.14 -3.61
CA GLY A 395 -13.75 16.33 -2.93
C GLY A 395 -14.04 16.13 -1.46
N LEU A 396 -14.66 17.17 -0.89
CA LEU A 396 -15.13 17.21 0.48
C LEU A 396 -16.57 17.70 0.53
N ASP A 397 -17.45 16.89 1.08
CA ASP A 397 -18.85 17.22 1.35
C ASP A 397 -18.98 17.63 2.84
N ASN A 398 -19.48 18.82 3.10
CA ASN A 398 -19.75 19.32 4.45
C ASN A 398 -21.25 19.35 4.80
N GLY A 399 -22.00 18.35 4.31
CA GLY A 399 -23.40 18.14 4.68
C GLY A 399 -23.58 17.49 6.05
N SER A 400 -24.71 16.81 6.24
CA SER A 400 -25.06 16.16 7.52
C SER A 400 -24.03 15.13 8.01
N TYR A 401 -23.26 14.54 7.11
CA TYR A 401 -22.18 13.58 7.38
C TYR A 401 -20.92 14.01 6.64
N PRO A 402 -20.14 14.94 7.22
CA PRO A 402 -18.96 15.47 6.56
C PRO A 402 -17.97 14.35 6.18
N GLY A 403 -17.44 14.42 4.96
CA GLY A 403 -16.52 13.41 4.50
C GLY A 403 -15.83 13.73 3.18
N PHE A 404 -14.60 13.25 3.03
CA PHE A 404 -13.95 13.19 1.73
C PHE A 404 -14.58 12.10 0.87
N TYR A 405 -14.50 12.28 -0.44
CA TYR A 405 -14.95 11.26 -1.37
C TYR A 405 -14.06 11.20 -2.62
N LEU A 406 -14.00 9.99 -3.17
CA LEU A 406 -13.50 9.74 -4.53
C LEU A 406 -14.63 9.11 -5.34
N ASP A 407 -14.82 9.56 -6.59
CA ASP A 407 -15.87 9.08 -7.49
C ASP A 407 -15.29 8.86 -8.89
N ARG A 408 -15.27 7.61 -9.33
CA ARG A 408 -14.85 7.17 -10.68
C ARG A 408 -16.00 6.60 -11.50
N SER A 409 -17.25 6.86 -11.11
CA SER A 409 -18.45 6.29 -11.74
C SER A 409 -18.61 6.68 -13.21
N ASN A 410 -18.00 7.79 -13.61
CA ASN A 410 -18.04 8.25 -14.99
C ASN A 410 -16.69 8.12 -15.72
N VAL A 411 -15.83 7.20 -15.29
CA VAL A 411 -14.58 6.83 -15.97
C VAL A 411 -14.80 5.47 -16.65
N ARG A 412 -14.64 5.37 -17.98
CA ARG A 412 -15.24 4.30 -18.79
C ARG A 412 -14.23 3.32 -19.42
N GLY A 413 -12.95 3.40 -19.06
CA GLY A 413 -11.91 2.53 -19.64
C GLY A 413 -11.81 1.15 -19.01
N PHE A 414 -12.55 0.91 -17.93
CA PHE A 414 -12.59 -0.41 -17.26
C PHE A 414 -13.95 -0.61 -16.57
N GLU A 415 -14.46 -1.83 -16.68
CA GLU A 415 -15.71 -2.28 -16.07
C GLU A 415 -15.51 -3.67 -15.47
N HIS A 416 -15.98 -3.87 -14.23
CA HIS A 416 -15.97 -5.16 -13.57
C HIS A 416 -17.12 -5.24 -12.54
N PRO A 417 -17.77 -6.40 -12.31
CA PRO A 417 -18.88 -6.51 -11.35
C PRO A 417 -18.56 -6.07 -9.91
N PHE A 418 -17.30 -6.12 -9.52
CA PHE A 418 -16.82 -5.71 -8.20
C PHE A 418 -16.08 -4.37 -8.20
N TRP A 419 -16.15 -3.61 -9.29
CA TRP A 419 -15.53 -2.30 -9.40
C TRP A 419 -16.35 -1.26 -8.67
N ASN A 420 -15.92 -0.85 -7.49
CA ASN A 420 -16.58 0.22 -6.75
C ASN A 420 -16.35 1.56 -7.43
N HIS A 421 -17.42 2.26 -7.65
CA HIS A 421 -17.37 3.55 -8.33
C HIS A 421 -17.05 4.70 -7.39
N LYS A 422 -17.32 4.56 -6.07
CA LYS A 422 -17.19 5.64 -5.11
C LYS A 422 -16.70 5.16 -3.76
N ALA A 423 -15.75 5.89 -3.15
CA ALA A 423 -15.39 5.80 -1.74
C ALA A 423 -15.84 7.05 -0.99
N ILE A 424 -16.29 6.88 0.25
CA ILE A 424 -16.60 7.96 1.19
C ILE A 424 -15.77 7.70 2.44
N ILE A 425 -15.04 8.73 2.88
CA ILE A 425 -14.22 8.71 4.08
C ILE A 425 -14.85 9.72 5.03
N GLN A 426 -15.63 9.23 5.98
CA GLN A 426 -16.28 10.11 6.95
C GLN A 426 -15.25 10.82 7.82
N VAL A 427 -15.38 12.13 7.94
CA VAL A 427 -14.65 12.92 8.93
C VAL A 427 -15.43 12.88 10.22
N LEU A 428 -14.82 12.36 11.30
CA LEU A 428 -15.50 12.11 12.56
C LEU A 428 -15.78 13.39 13.40
N HIS A 429 -15.41 14.57 12.88
CA HIS A 429 -15.56 15.83 13.58
C HIS A 429 -16.71 16.66 13.01
N THR A 430 -17.73 16.90 13.83
CA THR A 430 -18.83 17.81 13.51
C THR A 430 -18.96 18.89 14.58
N PRO A 431 -18.97 20.21 14.25
CA PRO A 431 -18.85 20.76 12.90
C PRO A 431 -17.46 20.47 12.30
N LEU A 432 -17.38 20.43 10.97
CA LEU A 432 -16.12 20.22 10.26
C LEU A 432 -15.13 21.34 10.65
N PRO A 433 -13.97 21.01 11.23
CA PRO A 433 -12.97 22.01 11.55
C PRO A 433 -12.30 22.54 10.29
N HIS A 434 -11.20 23.26 10.43
CA HIS A 434 -10.34 23.55 9.31
C HIS A 434 -9.88 22.23 8.67
N PHE A 435 -10.16 22.04 7.38
CA PHE A 435 -9.72 20.87 6.64
C PHE A 435 -8.42 21.14 5.88
N ASP A 436 -7.71 20.09 5.60
CA ASP A 436 -6.65 20.02 4.60
C ASP A 436 -6.76 18.69 3.85
N CYS A 437 -6.34 18.69 2.60
CA CYS A 437 -6.15 17.47 1.82
C CYS A 437 -5.01 17.61 0.82
N GLN A 438 -4.39 16.47 0.51
CA GLN A 438 -3.44 16.28 -0.56
C GLN A 438 -3.97 15.17 -1.46
N ILE A 439 -4.05 15.43 -2.75
CA ILE A 439 -4.52 14.48 -3.76
C ILE A 439 -3.41 14.35 -4.79
N VAL A 440 -3.07 13.11 -5.10
CA VAL A 440 -2.12 12.78 -6.16
C VAL A 440 -2.86 11.96 -7.22
N ILE A 441 -2.85 12.43 -8.45
CA ILE A 441 -3.46 11.76 -9.60
C ILE A 441 -2.35 11.39 -10.57
N ASP A 442 -2.27 10.11 -10.94
CA ASP A 442 -1.36 9.58 -11.95
C ASP A 442 -2.17 9.02 -13.13
N GLN A 443 -1.53 8.44 -14.13
CA GLN A 443 -2.15 7.92 -15.36
C GLN A 443 -3.27 6.91 -15.11
N SER A 444 -3.20 6.16 -14.03
CA SER A 444 -4.17 5.10 -13.72
C SER A 444 -4.55 5.01 -12.23
N SER A 445 -4.23 6.03 -11.45
CA SER A 445 -4.49 6.01 -10.00
C SER A 445 -4.76 7.40 -9.42
N ILE A 446 -5.44 7.39 -8.27
CA ILE A 446 -5.64 8.55 -7.41
C ILE A 446 -5.43 8.15 -5.96
N GLU A 447 -4.58 8.89 -5.25
CA GLU A 447 -4.41 8.83 -3.80
C GLU A 447 -4.92 10.14 -3.18
N LEU A 448 -5.74 10.04 -2.14
CA LEU A 448 -6.22 11.16 -1.34
C LEU A 448 -5.80 10.97 0.11
N LEU A 449 -5.15 11.96 0.69
CA LEU A 449 -4.91 12.09 2.13
C LEU A 449 -5.59 13.36 2.63
N GLY A 450 -6.36 13.25 3.71
CA GLY A 450 -7.09 14.38 4.31
C GLY A 450 -6.94 14.44 5.82
N MET A 451 -7.32 15.58 6.42
CA MET A 451 -7.26 15.83 7.86
C MET A 451 -5.86 15.54 8.44
N GLN A 452 -4.85 16.15 7.81
CA GLN A 452 -3.44 15.96 8.18
C GLN A 452 -3.00 14.49 8.11
N GLY A 453 -3.60 13.71 7.19
CA GLY A 453 -3.26 12.32 6.94
C GLY A 453 -4.03 11.29 7.79
N GLU A 454 -5.01 11.70 8.58
CA GLU A 454 -5.88 10.74 9.31
C GLU A 454 -6.86 10.01 8.39
N ASN A 455 -7.20 10.61 7.25
CA ASN A 455 -8.07 10.03 6.24
C ASN A 455 -7.26 9.70 5.00
N ALA A 456 -7.45 8.51 4.46
CA ALA A 456 -6.78 8.07 3.22
C ALA A 456 -7.74 7.28 2.34
N ALA A 457 -7.64 7.45 1.02
CA ALA A 457 -8.28 6.60 0.04
C ALA A 457 -7.45 6.49 -1.24
N THR A 458 -7.36 5.26 -1.75
CA THR A 458 -6.62 4.91 -2.96
C THR A 458 -7.53 4.22 -3.95
N PHE A 459 -7.60 4.76 -5.16
CA PHE A 459 -8.35 4.17 -6.27
C PHE A 459 -7.50 4.07 -7.53
N LEU A 460 -7.64 2.96 -8.26
CA LEU A 460 -7.30 2.92 -9.68
C LEU A 460 -8.38 3.62 -10.50
N HIS A 461 -8.01 4.18 -11.63
CA HIS A 461 -8.95 4.68 -12.64
C HIS A 461 -8.39 4.44 -14.04
N PHE A 462 -9.28 4.26 -15.00
CA PHE A 462 -8.86 4.02 -16.39
C PHE A 462 -9.76 4.84 -17.31
N PHE A 463 -9.28 6.01 -17.69
CA PHE A 463 -9.97 6.82 -18.70
C PHE A 463 -9.89 6.13 -20.06
N LYS A 464 -11.02 6.02 -20.76
CA LYS A 464 -11.04 5.52 -22.13
C LYS A 464 -10.36 6.51 -23.09
N TYR A 465 -10.51 7.80 -22.79
CA TYR A 465 -9.85 8.90 -23.49
C TYR A 465 -9.09 9.75 -22.47
N PRO A 466 -7.87 10.21 -22.79
CA PRO A 466 -7.07 11.00 -21.84
C PRO A 466 -7.85 12.18 -21.25
N PRO A 467 -7.69 12.46 -19.96
CA PRO A 467 -8.25 13.66 -19.36
C PRO A 467 -7.50 14.91 -19.87
N GLU A 468 -8.23 16.02 -20.02
CA GLU A 468 -7.72 17.25 -20.61
C GLU A 468 -7.89 18.48 -19.72
N GLN A 469 -8.78 18.39 -18.73
CA GLN A 469 -9.15 19.56 -17.91
C GLN A 469 -9.34 19.17 -16.46
N LEU A 470 -8.80 20.00 -15.56
CA LEU A 470 -9.11 19.99 -14.14
C LEU A 470 -9.95 21.23 -13.82
N SER A 471 -11.02 21.06 -13.06
CA SER A 471 -11.76 22.16 -12.45
C SER A 471 -11.93 21.96 -10.95
N VAL A 472 -11.85 23.05 -10.21
CA VAL A 472 -12.17 23.11 -8.78
C VAL A 472 -13.40 23.98 -8.60
N GLN A 473 -14.44 23.43 -8.02
CA GLN A 473 -15.74 24.05 -7.87
C GLN A 473 -16.21 24.00 -6.43
N LEU A 474 -16.82 25.08 -5.96
CA LEU A 474 -17.55 25.12 -4.71
C LEU A 474 -19.06 25.13 -5.02
N GLU A 475 -19.76 24.13 -4.51
CA GLU A 475 -21.23 24.07 -4.54
C GLU A 475 -21.76 24.50 -3.18
N ASN A 476 -22.68 25.45 -3.20
CA ASN A 476 -23.31 26.10 -2.03
C ASN A 476 -22.29 26.74 -1.07
N GLY A 477 -22.73 27.77 -0.36
CA GLY A 477 -22.01 28.36 0.76
C GLY A 477 -20.66 29.01 0.43
N HIS A 478 -19.72 28.84 1.36
CA HIS A 478 -18.47 29.59 1.40
C HIS A 478 -17.27 28.69 1.70
N TRP A 479 -16.11 29.05 1.14
CA TRP A 479 -14.81 28.49 1.50
C TRP A 479 -13.93 29.62 2.04
N GLN A 480 -13.76 29.62 3.37
CA GLN A 480 -13.04 30.65 4.11
C GLN A 480 -11.59 30.25 4.35
N ASP A 481 -10.70 31.28 4.37
CA ASP A 481 -9.25 31.11 4.49
C ASP A 481 -8.71 30.02 3.56
N GLY A 482 -9.30 29.97 2.38
CA GLY A 482 -9.06 28.93 1.38
C GLY A 482 -7.68 29.04 0.76
N LYS A 483 -6.98 27.90 0.65
CA LYS A 483 -5.74 27.76 -0.11
C LYS A 483 -5.87 26.58 -1.04
N LEU A 484 -5.46 26.76 -2.26
CA LEU A 484 -5.42 25.73 -3.30
C LEU A 484 -4.10 25.81 -4.05
N ARG A 485 -3.43 24.67 -4.19
CA ARG A 485 -2.28 24.53 -5.08
C ARG A 485 -2.55 23.39 -6.06
N ILE A 486 -2.32 23.62 -7.34
CA ILE A 486 -2.40 22.62 -8.40
C ILE A 486 -1.02 22.57 -9.07
N ARG A 487 -0.36 21.43 -9.05
CA ARG A 487 1.00 21.28 -9.55
C ARG A 487 1.11 20.05 -10.45
N PRO A 488 1.44 20.22 -11.75
CA PRO A 488 1.86 19.11 -12.58
C PRO A 488 3.16 18.49 -12.04
N ILE A 489 3.23 17.15 -12.04
CA ILE A 489 4.39 16.37 -11.61
C ILE A 489 4.71 15.29 -12.66
N GLY A 490 6.02 14.95 -12.83
CA GLY A 490 6.50 13.95 -13.80
C GLY A 490 7.46 14.46 -14.83
#